data_dd9ac1493295c84e04539bdac040ed5a
#
_entry.id   dd9ac1493295c84e04539bdac040ed5a
#
_cell.length_a   1.000
_cell.length_b   1.000
_cell.length_c   1.000
_cell.angle_alpha   90.00
_cell.angle_beta   90.00
_cell.angle_gamma   90.00
#
_symmetry.space_group_name_H-M   'P 1'
#
loop_
_entity.id
_entity.type
_entity.pdbx_description
1 polymer ?
#
loop_
_entity_poly.entity_id
_entity_poly.type
_entity_poly.pdbx_seq_one_letter_code
_entity_poly.pdbx_strand_id
1 'polypeptide(L)'
;MDKSEALQTLQCAREVGVVYDVKKTSIQLLNKVVHHFESVGKNVMTLGFIAEKKLDDHTPTIKEEYFCLNDLTFWKLPKKAVVSNFIGKKFDFLINLDQLGSNELQAISTYSNAKIRIGKHLEEYPFSQDFMIKSHAESGDELFNEIKKYIK
;
A
#
# COMPACT_ATOMS: atom_id res chain seq x y z
N MET A 1 -13.78 13.44 -4.99
CA MET A 1 -13.97 13.50 -3.53
C MET A 1 -13.29 14.76 -3.00
N ASP A 2 -14.00 15.60 -2.29
CA ASP A 2 -13.37 16.79 -1.73
C ASP A 2 -12.57 16.46 -0.47
N LYS A 3 -11.81 17.41 0.03
CA LYS A 3 -10.92 17.21 1.17
C LYS A 3 -11.67 16.85 2.45
N SER A 4 -12.86 17.43 2.65
CA SER A 4 -13.69 17.18 3.82
C SER A 4 -14.23 15.74 3.83
N GLU A 5 -14.71 15.28 2.69
CA GLU A 5 -15.20 13.89 2.52
C GLU A 5 -14.05 12.90 2.71
N ALA A 6 -12.87 13.21 2.17
CA ALA A 6 -11.68 12.36 2.31
C ALA A 6 -11.30 12.21 3.78
N LEU A 7 -11.24 13.30 4.54
CA LEU A 7 -10.91 13.27 5.97
C LEU A 7 -11.95 12.48 6.77
N GLN A 8 -13.22 12.63 6.45
CA GLN A 8 -14.28 11.88 7.12
C GLN A 8 -14.16 10.38 6.82
N THR A 9 -13.88 10.01 5.57
CA THR A 9 -13.67 8.62 5.18
C THR A 9 -12.50 8.02 5.95
N LEU A 10 -11.39 8.76 6.10
CA LEU A 10 -10.23 8.31 6.85
C LEU A 10 -10.54 8.07 8.32
N GLN A 11 -11.31 8.95 8.95
CA GLN A 11 -11.68 8.83 10.35
C GLN A 11 -12.62 7.65 10.63
N CYS A 12 -13.51 7.35 9.69
CA CYS A 12 -14.49 6.27 9.81
C CYS A 12 -14.05 4.97 9.17
N ALA A 13 -12.84 4.90 8.65
CA ALA A 13 -12.33 3.75 7.92
C ALA A 13 -12.25 2.50 8.79
N ARG A 14 -12.59 1.34 8.21
CA ARG A 14 -12.49 0.04 8.85
C ARG A 14 -11.60 -0.93 8.08
N GLU A 15 -11.60 -0.86 6.76
CA GLU A 15 -10.86 -1.77 5.89
C GLU A 15 -9.66 -1.04 5.30
N VAL A 16 -8.47 -1.49 5.67
CA VAL A 16 -7.19 -0.87 5.28
C VAL A 16 -6.37 -1.84 4.46
N GLY A 17 -5.90 -1.37 3.30
CA GLY A 17 -4.91 -2.09 2.50
C GLY A 17 -3.54 -1.46 2.65
N VAL A 18 -2.50 -2.27 2.66
CA VAL A 18 -1.11 -1.81 2.68
C VAL A 18 -0.33 -2.55 1.59
N VAL A 19 0.31 -1.81 0.69
CA VAL A 19 1.21 -2.37 -0.31
C VAL A 19 2.63 -1.88 -0.05
N TYR A 20 3.60 -2.78 -0.16
CA TYR A 20 4.98 -2.50 0.22
C TYR A 20 5.96 -3.40 -0.54
N ASP A 21 7.23 -2.99 -0.58
CA ASP A 21 8.33 -3.81 -1.11
C ASP A 21 8.93 -4.62 0.05
N VAL A 22 8.90 -5.94 -0.06
CA VAL A 22 9.34 -6.85 1.02
C VAL A 22 10.82 -6.63 1.37
N LYS A 23 11.67 -6.38 0.37
CA LYS A 23 13.11 -6.18 0.61
C LYS A 23 13.46 -4.82 1.17
N LYS A 24 12.65 -3.80 0.87
CA LYS A 24 12.91 -2.41 1.27
C LYS A 24 12.15 -1.98 2.51
N THR A 25 11.25 -2.82 2.99
CA THR A 25 10.43 -2.53 4.17
C THR A 25 10.82 -3.51 5.28
N SER A 26 11.26 -3.00 6.42
CA SER A 26 11.59 -3.87 7.54
C SER A 26 10.33 -4.56 8.09
N ILE A 27 10.51 -5.76 8.63
CA ILE A 27 9.41 -6.47 9.25
C ILE A 27 8.89 -5.72 10.49
N GLN A 28 9.77 -5.00 11.17
CA GLN A 28 9.40 -4.16 12.30
C GLN A 28 8.46 -3.04 11.87
N LEU A 29 8.77 -2.37 10.77
CA LEU A 29 7.90 -1.32 10.24
C LEU A 29 6.54 -1.87 9.81
N LEU A 30 6.52 -2.98 9.08
CA LEU A 30 5.28 -3.58 8.65
C LEU A 30 4.39 -3.96 9.84
N ASN A 31 4.99 -4.60 10.85
CA ASN A 31 4.26 -4.97 12.06
C ASN A 31 3.74 -3.74 12.81
N LYS A 32 4.50 -2.66 12.84
CA LYS A 32 4.10 -1.39 13.46
C LYS A 32 2.89 -0.78 12.74
N VAL A 33 2.90 -0.79 11.41
CA VAL A 33 1.78 -0.27 10.59
C VAL A 33 0.52 -1.10 10.85
N VAL A 34 0.63 -2.41 10.72
CA VAL A 34 -0.50 -3.34 10.92
C VAL A 34 -1.05 -3.23 12.34
N HIS A 35 -0.16 -3.27 13.34
CA HIS A 35 -0.58 -3.18 14.75
C HIS A 35 -1.27 -1.86 15.07
N HIS A 36 -0.79 -0.76 14.52
CA HIS A 36 -1.41 0.55 14.74
C HIS A 36 -2.89 0.55 14.34
N PHE A 37 -3.21 0.04 13.16
CA PHE A 37 -4.59 0.02 12.68
C PHE A 37 -5.43 -1.05 13.37
N GLU A 38 -4.88 -2.23 13.61
CA GLU A 38 -5.61 -3.29 14.32
C GLU A 38 -5.93 -2.88 15.76
N SER A 39 -5.04 -2.15 16.42
CA SER A 39 -5.25 -1.68 17.80
C SER A 39 -6.41 -0.70 17.93
N VAL A 40 -6.81 -0.04 16.86
CA VAL A 40 -7.96 0.87 16.83
C VAL A 40 -9.17 0.24 16.13
N GLY A 41 -9.19 -1.08 16.01
CA GLY A 41 -10.33 -1.85 15.51
C GLY A 41 -10.48 -1.92 14.01
N LYS A 42 -9.43 -1.64 13.24
CA LYS A 42 -9.46 -1.73 11.79
C LYS A 42 -8.96 -3.10 11.32
N ASN A 43 -9.48 -3.55 10.18
CA ASN A 43 -9.00 -4.77 9.51
C ASN A 43 -7.94 -4.38 8.49
N VAL A 44 -6.79 -5.06 8.53
CA VAL A 44 -5.66 -4.76 7.64
C VAL A 44 -5.36 -5.95 6.74
N MET A 45 -5.22 -5.69 5.44
CA MET A 45 -4.75 -6.66 4.47
C MET A 45 -3.50 -6.09 3.78
N THR A 46 -2.47 -6.90 3.64
CA THR A 46 -1.20 -6.48 3.06
C THR A 46 -0.93 -7.19 1.74
N LEU A 47 -0.23 -6.50 0.84
CA LEU A 47 0.29 -7.07 -0.41
C LEU A 47 1.76 -6.70 -0.50
N GLY A 48 2.64 -7.70 -0.41
CA GLY A 48 4.07 -7.52 -0.52
C GLY A 48 4.59 -7.86 -1.90
N PHE A 49 5.42 -7.00 -2.46
CA PHE A 49 6.16 -7.28 -3.68
C PHE A 49 7.54 -7.83 -3.34
N ILE A 50 7.85 -9.00 -3.87
CA ILE A 50 9.14 -9.66 -3.68
C ILE A 50 9.92 -9.53 -4.99
N ALA A 51 11.00 -8.73 -4.99
CA ALA A 51 11.80 -8.48 -6.18
C ALA A 51 12.72 -9.67 -6.50
N GLU A 52 12.14 -10.86 -6.53
CA GLU A 52 12.79 -12.13 -6.89
C GLU A 52 11.85 -12.94 -7.78
N LYS A 53 12.38 -13.96 -8.46
CA LYS A 53 11.59 -14.76 -9.40
C LYS A 53 10.52 -15.62 -8.73
N LYS A 54 10.73 -15.99 -7.47
CA LYS A 54 9.82 -16.85 -6.70
C LYS A 54 9.45 -16.22 -5.38
N LEU A 55 8.37 -16.69 -4.79
CA LEU A 55 7.90 -16.21 -3.49
C LEU A 55 8.77 -16.66 -2.31
N ASP A 56 9.64 -17.65 -2.51
CA ASP A 56 10.52 -18.24 -1.49
C ASP A 56 9.77 -18.65 -0.21
N ASP A 57 10.20 -18.14 0.95
CA ASP A 57 9.62 -18.51 2.24
C ASP A 57 8.35 -17.73 2.61
N HIS A 58 7.83 -16.93 1.68
CA HIS A 58 6.65 -16.12 1.94
C HIS A 58 5.38 -16.90 1.60
N THR A 59 4.64 -17.29 2.61
CA THR A 59 3.38 -18.03 2.47
C THR A 59 2.19 -17.10 2.60
N PRO A 60 1.32 -16.99 1.58
CA PRO A 60 0.13 -16.14 1.68
C PRO A 60 -0.82 -16.65 2.77
N THR A 61 -1.50 -15.70 3.41
CA THR A 61 -2.59 -15.97 4.34
C THR A 61 -3.83 -15.22 3.87
N ILE A 62 -4.92 -15.27 4.62
CA ILE A 62 -6.14 -14.50 4.28
C ILE A 62 -5.87 -13.00 4.27
N LYS A 63 -4.99 -12.53 5.15
CA LYS A 63 -4.68 -11.10 5.32
C LYS A 63 -3.37 -10.68 4.66
N GLU A 64 -2.57 -11.62 4.20
CA GLU A 64 -1.25 -11.34 3.64
C GLU A 64 -1.11 -11.98 2.27
N GLU A 65 -0.96 -11.17 1.25
CA GLU A 65 -0.71 -11.64 -0.12
C GLU A 65 0.65 -11.16 -0.61
N TYR A 66 1.19 -11.87 -1.60
CA TYR A 66 2.50 -11.57 -2.19
C TYR A 66 2.47 -11.75 -3.69
N PHE A 67 3.29 -11.00 -4.39
CA PHE A 67 3.60 -11.24 -5.80
C PHE A 67 5.09 -11.02 -6.03
N CYS A 68 5.61 -11.61 -7.09
CA CYS A 68 7.06 -11.60 -7.37
C CYS A 68 7.33 -11.24 -8.83
N LEU A 69 8.61 -11.29 -9.24
CA LEU A 69 9.00 -10.93 -10.61
C LEU A 69 8.31 -11.79 -11.68
N ASN A 70 8.09 -13.07 -11.42
CA ASN A 70 7.40 -13.95 -12.36
C ASN A 70 5.91 -13.60 -12.54
N ASP A 71 5.36 -12.80 -11.65
CA ASP A 71 3.97 -12.33 -11.71
C ASP A 71 3.83 -11.02 -12.48
N LEU A 72 4.90 -10.54 -13.10
CA LEU A 72 4.90 -9.31 -13.89
C LEU A 72 4.70 -9.61 -15.38
N THR A 73 4.07 -8.67 -16.08
CA THR A 73 3.95 -8.70 -17.54
C THR A 73 5.30 -8.37 -18.19
N PHE A 74 5.36 -8.48 -19.52
CA PHE A 74 6.52 -8.03 -20.29
C PHE A 74 6.91 -6.56 -19.98
N TRP A 75 5.91 -5.72 -19.68
CA TRP A 75 6.11 -4.30 -19.36
C TRP A 75 6.44 -4.06 -17.88
N LYS A 76 6.72 -5.12 -17.11
CA LYS A 76 7.03 -5.09 -15.68
C LYS A 76 5.90 -4.50 -14.83
N LEU A 77 4.67 -4.78 -15.25
CA LEU A 77 3.48 -4.43 -14.46
C LEU A 77 2.90 -5.70 -13.86
N PRO A 78 2.31 -5.64 -12.65
CA PRO A 78 1.68 -6.80 -12.06
C PRO A 78 0.58 -7.37 -12.95
N LYS A 79 0.57 -8.68 -13.13
CA LYS A 79 -0.53 -9.34 -13.82
C LYS A 79 -1.78 -9.21 -12.98
N LYS A 80 -2.81 -8.56 -13.51
CA LYS A 80 -4.05 -8.28 -12.76
C LYS A 80 -4.68 -9.55 -12.19
N ALA A 81 -4.59 -10.68 -12.90
CA ALA A 81 -5.14 -11.94 -12.42
C ALA A 81 -4.48 -12.42 -11.12
N VAL A 82 -3.17 -12.17 -10.95
CA VAL A 82 -2.43 -12.59 -9.75
C VAL A 82 -2.81 -11.75 -8.54
N VAL A 83 -3.02 -10.46 -8.74
CA VAL A 83 -3.30 -9.50 -7.64
C VAL A 83 -4.78 -9.13 -7.55
N SER A 84 -5.65 -9.85 -8.29
CA SER A 84 -7.07 -9.51 -8.43
C SER A 84 -7.82 -9.43 -7.11
N ASN A 85 -7.53 -10.31 -6.17
CA ASN A 85 -8.19 -10.32 -4.87
C ASN A 85 -7.91 -9.02 -4.10
N PHE A 86 -6.67 -8.58 -4.12
CA PHE A 86 -6.27 -7.36 -3.42
C PHE A 86 -6.78 -6.10 -4.13
N ILE A 87 -6.54 -5.97 -5.43
CA ILE A 87 -6.95 -4.77 -6.18
C ILE A 87 -8.46 -4.63 -6.30
N GLY A 88 -9.20 -5.74 -6.29
CA GLY A 88 -10.66 -5.73 -6.36
C GLY A 88 -11.33 -5.40 -5.03
N LYS A 89 -10.61 -5.48 -3.94
CA LYS A 89 -11.19 -5.19 -2.62
C LYS A 89 -11.41 -3.70 -2.44
N LYS A 90 -12.59 -3.34 -1.94
CA LYS A 90 -12.95 -1.94 -1.70
C LYS A 90 -12.46 -1.50 -0.33
N PHE A 91 -11.17 -1.26 -0.20
CA PHE A 91 -10.60 -0.70 1.02
C PHE A 91 -11.15 0.71 1.25
N ASP A 92 -11.33 1.07 2.50
CA ASP A 92 -11.63 2.47 2.84
C ASP A 92 -10.44 3.35 2.51
N PHE A 93 -9.22 2.86 2.80
CA PHE A 93 -8.03 3.46 2.23
C PHE A 93 -6.93 2.42 2.00
N LEU A 94 -6.08 2.72 1.04
CA LEU A 94 -4.89 1.94 0.70
C LEU A 94 -3.67 2.80 0.97
N ILE A 95 -2.73 2.26 1.76
CA ILE A 95 -1.44 2.90 2.01
C ILE A 95 -0.39 2.25 1.13
N ASN A 96 0.32 3.06 0.34
CA ASN A 96 1.46 2.63 -0.44
C ASN A 96 2.74 3.11 0.25
N LEU A 97 3.55 2.17 0.74
CA LEU A 97 4.79 2.48 1.45
C LEU A 97 5.99 2.69 0.52
N ASP A 98 5.77 2.70 -0.79
CA ASP A 98 6.82 2.97 -1.77
C ASP A 98 7.33 4.42 -1.65
N GLN A 99 8.64 4.57 -1.55
CA GLN A 99 9.28 5.87 -1.44
C GLN A 99 10.13 6.21 -2.66
N LEU A 100 10.40 5.24 -3.53
CA LEU A 100 11.37 5.36 -4.62
C LEU A 100 10.75 5.44 -6.01
N GLY A 101 9.45 5.18 -6.13
CA GLY A 101 8.78 5.19 -7.42
C GLY A 101 8.89 3.86 -8.17
N SER A 102 8.56 2.76 -7.49
CA SER A 102 8.49 1.44 -8.10
C SER A 102 7.26 1.34 -9.01
N ASN A 103 7.47 0.99 -10.29
CA ASN A 103 6.35 0.78 -11.23
C ASN A 103 5.37 -0.27 -10.71
N GLU A 104 5.89 -1.33 -10.12
CA GLU A 104 5.11 -2.45 -9.61
C GLU A 104 4.17 -2.00 -8.50
N LEU A 105 4.67 -1.25 -7.53
CA LEU A 105 3.88 -0.79 -6.39
C LEU A 105 2.92 0.35 -6.77
N GLN A 106 3.34 1.26 -7.63
CA GLN A 106 2.48 2.35 -8.09
C GLN A 106 1.33 1.82 -8.96
N ALA A 107 1.57 0.75 -9.71
CA ALA A 107 0.52 0.09 -10.50
C ALA A 107 -0.58 -0.50 -9.59
N ILE A 108 -0.21 -1.07 -8.46
CA ILE A 108 -1.19 -1.61 -7.50
C ILE A 108 -2.12 -0.49 -7.02
N SER A 109 -1.56 0.67 -6.63
CA SER A 109 -2.38 1.82 -6.25
C SER A 109 -3.31 2.25 -7.38
N THR A 110 -2.81 2.31 -8.60
CA THR A 110 -3.58 2.72 -9.77
C THR A 110 -4.73 1.75 -10.06
N TYR A 111 -4.50 0.45 -9.90
CA TYR A 111 -5.50 -0.59 -10.18
C TYR A 111 -6.51 -0.78 -9.05
N SER A 112 -6.18 -0.37 -7.83
CA SER A 112 -6.99 -0.63 -6.64
C SER A 112 -8.36 0.04 -6.70
N ASN A 113 -9.37 -0.66 -6.16
CA ASN A 113 -10.72 -0.14 -5.95
C ASN A 113 -10.88 0.55 -4.59
N ALA A 114 -9.79 0.86 -3.91
CA ALA A 114 -9.83 1.61 -2.65
C ALA A 114 -10.51 2.97 -2.83
N LYS A 115 -11.24 3.41 -1.81
CA LYS A 115 -11.89 4.71 -1.84
C LYS A 115 -10.87 5.85 -1.83
N ILE A 116 -9.80 5.70 -1.06
CA ILE A 116 -8.72 6.68 -0.96
C ILE A 116 -7.39 5.95 -1.02
N ARG A 117 -6.47 6.44 -1.83
CA ARG A 117 -5.11 5.92 -1.94
C ARG A 117 -4.15 6.95 -1.37
N ILE A 118 -3.31 6.51 -0.44
CA ILE A 118 -2.40 7.37 0.32
C ILE A 118 -0.97 6.92 0.07
N GLY A 119 -0.10 7.86 -0.26
CA GLY A 119 1.31 7.55 -0.46
C GLY A 119 2.15 8.80 -0.57
N LYS A 120 3.47 8.59 -0.69
CA LYS A 120 4.40 9.68 -0.91
C LYS A 120 4.15 10.33 -2.27
N HIS A 121 4.25 11.65 -2.33
CA HIS A 121 4.21 12.37 -3.61
C HIS A 121 5.47 12.02 -4.42
N LEU A 122 5.27 11.45 -5.60
CA LEU A 122 6.33 11.10 -6.53
C LEU A 122 6.03 11.79 -7.86
N GLU A 123 6.94 12.61 -8.34
CA GLU A 123 6.73 13.41 -9.56
C GLU A 123 6.47 12.55 -10.80
N GLU A 124 7.07 11.36 -10.84
CA GLU A 124 6.91 10.41 -11.96
C GLU A 124 5.54 9.74 -11.98
N TYR A 125 4.79 9.80 -10.87
CA TYR A 125 3.49 9.14 -10.72
C TYR A 125 2.45 10.08 -10.13
N PRO A 126 2.07 11.16 -10.87
CA PRO A 126 1.21 12.22 -10.31
C PRO A 126 -0.22 11.78 -10.01
N PHE A 127 -0.67 10.64 -10.54
CA PHE A 127 -2.05 10.17 -10.40
C PHE A 127 -2.19 8.85 -9.65
N SER A 128 -1.10 8.31 -9.09
CA SER A 128 -1.15 7.01 -8.42
C SER A 128 -1.85 7.06 -7.06
N GLN A 129 -1.83 8.23 -6.41
CA GLN A 129 -2.42 8.41 -5.08
C GLN A 129 -3.44 9.54 -5.08
N ASP A 130 -4.49 9.40 -4.28
CA ASP A 130 -5.47 10.46 -4.05
C ASP A 130 -4.99 11.45 -3.00
N PHE A 131 -4.30 10.94 -1.99
CA PHE A 131 -3.70 11.72 -0.91
C PHE A 131 -2.19 11.58 -0.99
N MET A 132 -1.53 12.59 -1.52
CA MET A 132 -0.08 12.58 -1.69
C MET A 132 0.60 13.37 -0.58
N ILE A 133 1.53 12.71 0.09
CA ILE A 133 2.31 13.32 1.15
C ILE A 133 3.62 13.82 0.57
N LYS A 134 3.77 15.13 0.52
CA LYS A 134 5.03 15.78 0.16
C LYS A 134 5.93 15.69 1.38
N SER A 135 6.79 14.71 1.40
CA SER A 135 7.65 14.44 2.54
C SER A 135 9.10 14.38 2.08
N HIS A 136 9.99 14.85 2.94
CA HIS A 136 11.42 14.61 2.83
C HIS A 136 11.82 13.34 3.56
N ALA A 137 10.84 12.49 3.89
CA ALA A 137 11.08 11.24 4.57
C ALA A 137 12.09 10.38 3.80
N GLU A 138 13.11 9.92 4.49
CA GLU A 138 14.14 9.04 3.93
C GLU A 138 13.92 7.59 4.33
N SER A 139 12.96 7.33 5.21
CA SER A 139 12.63 5.98 5.68
C SER A 139 11.13 5.75 5.69
N GLY A 140 10.74 4.47 5.67
CA GLY A 140 9.33 4.08 5.79
C GLY A 140 8.72 4.48 7.12
N ASP A 141 9.51 4.47 8.20
CA ASP A 141 9.05 4.92 9.52
C ASP A 141 8.65 6.39 9.51
N GLU A 142 9.46 7.24 8.90
CA GLU A 142 9.15 8.67 8.77
C GLU A 142 7.91 8.90 7.92
N LEU A 143 7.80 8.18 6.80
CA LEU A 143 6.62 8.27 5.94
C LEU A 143 5.36 7.86 6.69
N PHE A 144 5.41 6.76 7.44
CA PHE A 144 4.27 6.31 8.23
C PHE A 144 3.90 7.31 9.32
N ASN A 145 4.88 7.90 9.99
CA ASN A 145 4.62 8.93 10.98
C ASN A 145 3.90 10.15 10.38
N GLU A 146 4.26 10.52 9.17
CA GLU A 146 3.57 11.58 8.44
C GLU A 146 2.14 11.20 8.08
N ILE A 147 1.95 9.97 7.59
CA ILE A 147 0.62 9.44 7.27
C ILE A 147 -0.30 9.46 8.49
N LYS A 148 0.20 9.05 9.64
CA LYS A 148 -0.58 9.02 10.89
C LYS A 148 -1.14 10.37 11.31
N LYS A 149 -0.53 11.47 10.90
CA LYS A 149 -1.03 12.82 11.20
C LYS A 149 -2.39 13.09 10.56
N TYR A 150 -2.71 12.39 9.47
CA TYR A 150 -3.96 12.55 8.73
C TYR A 150 -5.00 11.49 9.08
N ILE A 151 -4.58 10.37 9.68
CA ILE A 151 -5.43 9.24 10.03
C ILE A 151 -5.41 9.07 11.54
N LYS A 152 -6.30 9.73 12.21
CA LYS A 152 -6.41 9.62 13.67
C LYS A 152 -7.51 8.67 14.07
#